data_26bab62677b526eb9f3ab66c7ffd76b7
#
_entry.id   26bab62677b526eb9f3ab66c7ffd76b7
#
_cell.length_a   1.000
_cell.length_b   1.000
_cell.length_c   1.000
_cell.angle_alpha   90.00
_cell.angle_beta   90.00
_cell.angle_gamma   90.00
#
_symmetry.space_group_name_H-M   'P 1'
#
loop_
_entity.id
_entity.type
_entity.pdbx_description
1 polymer ?
#
loop_
_entity_poly.entity_id
_entity_poly.type
_entity_poly.pdbx_seq_one_letter_code
_entity_poly.pdbx_strand_id
1 'polypeptide(L)'
;MFLCALLAFFALIFSSNCARCEKRADVESVLSYVMDYAPVVHLHTADAYRPAGIEQHLEHIQPEVDHVSVSEAPSPLTLENLSSLNDSGGEDVYLTSADNVEDYPDWLFGAEPNSSGKPEGAVSCAVIVNDKGNGLVDAFYMYLYSFDFGGVYLDFLNVGKHVGDWEQNMIRFQDGVPQYIWYSQHSNGEAFEFDVTGKYNGTEHPVAYSANGTLPFMLSSTGDHAHAIPNLDLDDGIVEDHTEKGPIWDPTLSAYYYSYNASSETFAAYGNSTPVDWLYFKGNWGDEQYRDSDDLQKCFLDIDGLCKYTNGPTGPLDKQLDREEVCPDNGIPCILRKELGP
;
A
#
# COMPACT_ATOMS: atom_id res chain seq x y z
N MET A 1 -12.27 75.16 -19.16
CA MET A 1 -11.14 74.61 -18.35
C MET A 1 -11.68 73.45 -17.55
N PHE A 2 -11.65 72.26 -18.11
CA PHE A 2 -12.18 71.04 -17.48
C PHE A 2 -11.05 70.14 -17.15
N LEU A 3 -10.93 69.81 -15.86
CA LEU A 3 -9.92 68.87 -15.29
C LEU A 3 -10.49 67.49 -15.37
N CYS A 4 -9.93 66.59 -16.19
CA CYS A 4 -10.22 65.15 -16.19
C CYS A 4 -9.35 64.47 -15.14
N ALA A 5 -9.98 63.89 -14.11
CA ALA A 5 -9.33 62.99 -13.18
C ALA A 5 -9.33 61.59 -13.72
N LEU A 6 -8.14 60.99 -13.92
CA LEU A 6 -7.94 59.57 -14.29
C LEU A 6 -7.96 58.76 -13.02
N LEU A 7 -8.97 57.90 -12.82
CA LEU A 7 -9.01 56.85 -11.81
C LEU A 7 -8.34 55.61 -12.39
N ALA A 8 -7.14 55.29 -11.89
CA ALA A 8 -6.48 54.03 -12.19
C ALA A 8 -7.01 52.94 -11.23
N PHE A 9 -7.76 52.00 -11.79
CA PHE A 9 -8.12 50.76 -11.09
C PHE A 9 -6.94 49.80 -11.10
N PHE A 10 -6.31 49.60 -9.93
CA PHE A 10 -5.37 48.48 -9.71
C PHE A 10 -6.22 47.22 -9.52
N ALA A 11 -6.26 46.37 -10.52
CA ALA A 11 -6.74 45.00 -10.38
C ALA A 11 -5.62 44.19 -9.72
N LEU A 12 -5.77 43.92 -8.43
CA LEU A 12 -4.98 42.90 -7.73
C LEU A 12 -5.39 41.52 -8.26
N ILE A 13 -4.59 41.00 -9.15
CA ILE A 13 -4.69 39.59 -9.55
C ILE A 13 -4.11 38.76 -8.37
N PHE A 14 -4.98 38.21 -7.54
CA PHE A 14 -4.63 37.12 -6.67
C PHE A 14 -4.32 35.89 -7.55
N SER A 15 -3.07 35.67 -7.83
CA SER A 15 -2.62 34.33 -8.28
C SER A 15 -2.76 33.38 -7.09
N SER A 16 -3.86 32.65 -7.05
CA SER A 16 -3.94 31.43 -6.22
C SER A 16 -2.88 30.48 -6.77
N ASN A 17 -1.75 30.39 -6.08
CA ASN A 17 -0.82 29.29 -6.29
C ASN A 17 -1.55 27.99 -5.91
N CYS A 18 -2.14 27.37 -6.92
CA CYS A 18 -2.58 25.99 -6.84
C CYS A 18 -1.31 25.13 -6.78
N ALA A 19 -0.90 24.72 -5.58
CA ALA A 19 0.24 23.84 -5.35
C ALA A 19 0.04 22.42 -5.93
N ARG A 20 -0.96 22.22 -6.78
CA ARG A 20 -1.42 20.93 -7.31
C ARG A 20 -1.38 20.87 -8.83
N CYS A 21 -0.47 21.57 -9.48
CA CYS A 21 -0.36 21.56 -10.94
C CYS A 21 0.88 20.80 -11.45
N GLU A 22 1.31 19.75 -10.75
CA GLU A 22 2.07 18.72 -11.41
C GLU A 22 1.07 17.83 -12.18
N LYS A 23 1.15 17.86 -13.51
CA LYS A 23 0.32 17.03 -14.37
C LYS A 23 0.52 15.57 -13.95
N ARG A 24 -0.56 14.92 -13.50
CA ARG A 24 -0.67 13.46 -13.57
C ARG A 24 -0.22 13.06 -14.98
N ALA A 25 0.65 12.04 -15.08
CA ALA A 25 1.00 11.48 -16.38
C ALA A 25 -0.30 11.23 -17.15
N ASP A 26 -0.34 11.60 -18.42
CA ASP A 26 -1.45 11.28 -19.31
C ASP A 26 -1.50 9.74 -19.45
N VAL A 27 -2.13 9.09 -18.47
CA VAL A 27 -2.42 7.65 -18.51
C VAL A 27 -3.63 7.54 -19.41
N GLU A 28 -3.36 7.49 -20.73
CA GLU A 28 -4.38 7.28 -21.76
C GLU A 28 -5.15 6.01 -21.40
N SER A 29 -6.35 6.19 -20.82
CA SER A 29 -7.43 5.23 -20.63
C SER A 29 -7.75 4.68 -19.23
N VAL A 30 -7.09 5.05 -18.14
CA VAL A 30 -7.64 4.74 -16.80
C VAL A 30 -8.96 5.48 -16.63
N LEU A 31 -9.96 4.80 -16.09
CA LEU A 31 -11.26 5.41 -15.84
C LEU A 31 -11.10 6.63 -14.94
N SER A 32 -11.57 7.80 -15.37
CA SER A 32 -11.29 9.08 -14.68
C SER A 32 -11.70 9.06 -13.21
N TYR A 33 -12.84 8.42 -12.90
CA TYR A 33 -13.32 8.32 -11.53
C TYR A 33 -12.40 7.49 -10.62
N VAL A 34 -11.66 6.50 -11.14
CA VAL A 34 -10.64 5.77 -10.37
C VAL A 34 -9.57 6.74 -9.87
N MET A 35 -9.23 7.74 -10.67
CA MET A 35 -8.27 8.77 -10.31
C MET A 35 -8.88 9.86 -9.41
N ASP A 36 -10.13 10.25 -9.68
CA ASP A 36 -10.81 11.34 -8.98
C ASP A 36 -11.15 10.99 -7.53
N TYR A 37 -11.34 9.69 -7.26
CA TYR A 37 -11.66 9.14 -5.94
C TYR A 37 -10.49 8.36 -5.31
N ALA A 38 -9.29 8.41 -5.88
CA ALA A 38 -8.14 7.70 -5.32
C ALA A 38 -7.80 8.16 -3.89
N PRO A 39 -7.40 7.27 -2.98
CA PRO A 39 -7.04 7.65 -1.62
C PRO A 39 -5.85 8.61 -1.57
N VAL A 40 -5.87 9.52 -0.60
CA VAL A 40 -4.69 10.30 -0.15
C VAL A 40 -4.32 9.80 1.23
N VAL A 41 -3.05 9.49 1.43
CA VAL A 41 -2.55 8.88 2.66
C VAL A 41 -1.86 9.94 3.52
N HIS A 42 -2.19 9.99 4.81
CA HIS A 42 -1.38 10.65 5.82
C HIS A 42 -0.42 9.63 6.44
N LEU A 43 0.87 9.87 6.28
CA LEU A 43 1.92 9.07 6.92
C LEU A 43 2.11 9.54 8.36
N HIS A 44 2.42 8.64 9.28
CA HIS A 44 2.72 9.03 10.65
C HIS A 44 4.08 9.77 10.71
N THR A 45 4.14 10.89 11.43
CA THR A 45 5.36 11.74 11.46
C THR A 45 6.55 11.03 12.09
N ALA A 46 6.30 10.20 13.13
CA ALA A 46 7.35 9.49 13.83
C ALA A 46 7.74 8.15 13.17
N ASP A 47 6.99 7.70 12.17
CA ASP A 47 7.35 6.50 11.44
C ASP A 47 8.62 6.75 10.61
N ALA A 48 9.58 5.85 10.70
CA ALA A 48 10.80 5.90 9.91
C ALA A 48 10.62 5.32 8.50
N TYR A 49 9.60 4.47 8.32
CA TYR A 49 9.39 3.73 7.08
C TYR A 49 8.40 4.45 6.18
N ARG A 50 8.72 4.53 4.89
CA ARG A 50 7.99 5.26 3.85
C ARG A 50 7.65 4.32 2.71
N PRO A 51 6.67 4.67 1.86
CA PRO A 51 6.39 3.91 0.65
C PRO A 51 7.66 3.70 -0.18
N ALA A 52 7.92 2.45 -0.56
CA ALA A 52 9.12 2.06 -1.28
C ALA A 52 8.88 1.95 -2.78
N GLY A 53 9.91 2.22 -3.58
CA GLY A 53 9.85 1.96 -5.01
C GLY A 53 9.84 0.46 -5.30
N ILE A 54 8.87 0.01 -6.10
CA ILE A 54 8.70 -1.42 -6.41
C ILE A 54 9.93 -1.98 -7.14
N GLU A 55 10.48 -1.23 -8.08
CA GLU A 55 11.69 -1.62 -8.81
C GLU A 55 12.93 -1.54 -7.92
N GLN A 56 13.06 -0.47 -7.12
CA GLN A 56 14.18 -0.27 -6.20
C GLN A 56 14.23 -1.37 -5.13
N HIS A 57 13.08 -1.85 -4.65
CA HIS A 57 13.05 -2.97 -3.71
C HIS A 57 13.74 -4.21 -4.29
N LEU A 58 13.51 -4.51 -5.58
CA LEU A 58 14.13 -5.67 -6.25
C LEU A 58 15.66 -5.59 -6.37
N GLU A 59 16.25 -4.40 -6.29
CA GLU A 59 17.70 -4.22 -6.36
C GLU A 59 18.43 -4.76 -5.11
N HIS A 60 17.71 -4.95 -4.00
CA HIS A 60 18.25 -5.29 -2.69
C HIS A 60 17.89 -6.68 -2.20
N ILE A 61 17.26 -7.46 -3.05
CA ILE A 61 16.76 -8.79 -2.68
C ILE A 61 17.36 -9.89 -3.55
N GLN A 62 17.32 -11.11 -3.04
CA GLN A 62 17.67 -12.34 -3.73
C GLN A 62 16.57 -13.39 -3.52
N PRO A 63 16.24 -14.22 -4.53
CA PRO A 63 15.23 -15.26 -4.36
C PRO A 63 15.81 -16.47 -3.63
N GLU A 64 15.08 -16.96 -2.63
CA GLU A 64 15.40 -18.16 -1.86
C GLU A 64 14.20 -19.08 -1.75
N VAL A 65 14.47 -20.37 -1.53
CA VAL A 65 13.51 -21.41 -1.17
C VAL A 65 14.14 -22.22 -0.04
N ASP A 66 13.44 -22.43 1.07
CA ASP A 66 13.96 -23.08 2.27
C ASP A 66 15.29 -22.48 2.78
N HIS A 67 15.43 -21.15 2.73
CA HIS A 67 16.65 -20.38 3.04
C HIS A 67 17.86 -20.74 2.16
N VAL A 68 17.62 -21.21 0.94
CA VAL A 68 18.68 -21.53 -0.03
C VAL A 68 18.46 -20.71 -1.30
N SER A 69 19.49 -19.98 -1.71
CA SER A 69 19.43 -19.15 -2.91
C SER A 69 19.09 -19.96 -4.17
N VAL A 70 18.16 -19.46 -4.98
CA VAL A 70 17.74 -20.06 -6.24
C VAL A 70 18.85 -19.87 -7.30
N SER A 71 19.52 -20.97 -7.67
CA SER A 71 20.74 -20.93 -8.49
C SER A 71 20.54 -20.48 -9.93
N GLU A 72 19.32 -20.60 -10.48
CA GLU A 72 18.97 -20.23 -11.87
C GLU A 72 18.10 -18.96 -11.92
N ALA A 73 18.06 -18.19 -10.85
CA ALA A 73 17.32 -16.94 -10.82
C ALA A 73 17.90 -15.91 -11.82
N PRO A 74 17.05 -15.09 -12.45
CA PRO A 74 17.52 -13.96 -13.24
C PRO A 74 18.44 -13.03 -12.43
N SER A 75 19.45 -12.49 -13.07
CA SER A 75 20.34 -11.50 -12.46
C SER A 75 20.67 -10.40 -13.49
N PRO A 76 20.23 -9.15 -13.29
CA PRO A 76 19.41 -8.70 -12.14
C PRO A 76 17.96 -9.18 -12.19
N LEU A 77 17.30 -9.19 -11.03
CA LEU A 77 15.85 -9.26 -10.96
C LEU A 77 15.25 -7.93 -11.40
N THR A 78 14.19 -7.99 -12.19
CA THR A 78 13.48 -6.81 -12.71
C THR A 78 11.96 -7.07 -12.72
N LEU A 79 11.20 -6.01 -12.91
CA LEU A 79 9.75 -6.12 -13.07
C LEU A 79 9.31 -6.84 -14.37
N GLU A 80 10.23 -7.06 -15.32
CA GLU A 80 9.99 -7.78 -16.57
C GLU A 80 10.36 -9.27 -16.53
N ASN A 81 10.98 -9.76 -15.43
CA ASN A 81 11.45 -11.15 -15.36
C ASN A 81 11.08 -11.87 -14.06
N LEU A 82 10.37 -11.20 -13.15
CA LEU A 82 10.10 -11.73 -11.81
C LEU A 82 9.24 -12.99 -11.83
N SER A 83 8.26 -13.08 -12.74
CA SER A 83 7.37 -14.24 -12.85
C SER A 83 8.10 -15.53 -13.23
N SER A 84 9.30 -15.46 -13.82
CA SER A 84 10.12 -16.64 -14.14
C SER A 84 10.51 -17.44 -12.90
N LEU A 85 10.52 -16.83 -11.72
CA LEU A 85 10.76 -17.51 -10.44
C LEU A 85 9.66 -18.50 -10.08
N ASN A 86 8.48 -18.41 -10.68
CA ASN A 86 7.43 -19.40 -10.49
C ASN A 86 7.84 -20.80 -10.94
N ASP A 87 8.74 -20.90 -11.92
CA ASP A 87 9.30 -22.19 -12.37
C ASP A 87 10.36 -22.75 -11.41
N SER A 88 10.86 -21.91 -10.48
CA SER A 88 11.91 -22.26 -9.53
C SER A 88 11.43 -22.62 -8.12
N GLY A 89 10.14 -22.45 -7.85
CA GLY A 89 9.54 -22.73 -6.52
C GLY A 89 8.12 -22.19 -6.38
N GLY A 90 7.72 -21.25 -7.23
CA GLY A 90 6.36 -20.70 -7.22
C GLY A 90 6.05 -19.98 -5.91
N GLU A 91 5.08 -20.48 -5.16
CA GLU A 91 4.62 -19.90 -3.90
C GLU A 91 5.66 -20.03 -2.77
N ASP A 92 6.58 -20.98 -2.89
CA ASP A 92 7.65 -21.22 -1.90
C ASP A 92 8.88 -20.31 -2.11
N VAL A 93 8.87 -19.43 -3.12
CA VAL A 93 9.95 -18.47 -3.34
C VAL A 93 9.76 -17.25 -2.44
N TYR A 94 10.81 -16.88 -1.73
CA TYR A 94 10.92 -15.68 -0.92
C TYR A 94 11.93 -14.71 -1.55
N LEU A 95 11.55 -13.45 -1.66
CA LEU A 95 12.43 -12.37 -2.10
C LEU A 95 13.19 -11.83 -0.89
N THR A 96 14.18 -12.62 -0.47
CA THR A 96 14.96 -12.41 0.77
C THR A 96 15.90 -11.22 0.63
N SER A 97 16.08 -10.45 1.71
CA SER A 97 17.05 -9.35 1.76
C SER A 97 18.47 -9.88 1.46
N ALA A 98 19.18 -9.20 0.56
CA ALA A 98 20.60 -9.44 0.32
C ALA A 98 21.50 -8.83 1.41
N ASP A 99 20.95 -7.91 2.22
CA ASP A 99 21.62 -7.25 3.32
C ASP A 99 21.15 -7.79 4.67
N ASN A 100 21.98 -7.63 5.71
CA ASN A 100 21.54 -7.89 7.08
C ASN A 100 20.54 -6.79 7.52
N VAL A 101 19.28 -7.15 7.71
CA VAL A 101 18.22 -6.22 8.09
C VAL A 101 18.43 -5.56 9.45
N GLU A 102 19.20 -6.16 10.36
CA GLU A 102 19.52 -5.55 11.66
C GLU A 102 20.54 -4.40 11.56
N ASP A 103 21.20 -4.25 10.41
CA ASP A 103 22.07 -3.11 10.11
C ASP A 103 21.26 -1.90 9.61
N TYR A 104 19.94 -2.07 9.39
CA TYR A 104 19.00 -1.06 8.90
C TYR A 104 19.53 -0.30 7.68
N PRO A 105 19.85 -0.96 6.56
CA PRO A 105 20.31 -0.30 5.35
C PRO A 105 19.26 0.69 4.82
N ASP A 106 19.73 1.76 4.18
CA ASP A 106 18.92 2.91 3.78
C ASP A 106 17.68 2.56 2.94
N TRP A 107 17.76 1.51 2.12
CA TRP A 107 16.66 1.10 1.25
C TRP A 107 15.42 0.58 1.99
N LEU A 108 15.57 0.11 3.24
CA LEU A 108 14.45 -0.32 4.08
C LEU A 108 13.50 0.84 4.41
N PHE A 109 14.02 2.08 4.45
CA PHE A 109 13.25 3.25 4.86
C PHE A 109 12.36 3.84 3.75
N GLY A 110 12.44 3.31 2.51
CA GLY A 110 11.62 3.79 1.40
C GLY A 110 11.96 5.21 0.95
N ALA A 111 11.00 5.90 0.33
CA ALA A 111 11.18 7.22 -0.26
C ALA A 111 10.25 8.26 0.40
N GLU A 112 10.82 9.30 1.02
CA GLU A 112 10.05 10.39 1.60
C GLU A 112 9.28 11.15 0.51
N PRO A 113 7.96 11.32 0.63
CA PRO A 113 7.20 12.14 -0.29
C PRO A 113 7.58 13.62 -0.17
N ASN A 114 7.66 14.30 -1.32
CA ASN A 114 7.88 15.75 -1.34
C ASN A 114 6.64 16.53 -0.86
N SER A 115 6.70 17.86 -0.87
CA SER A 115 5.59 18.72 -0.40
C SER A 115 4.29 18.58 -1.20
N SER A 116 4.31 17.96 -2.37
CA SER A 116 3.10 17.62 -3.15
C SER A 116 2.55 16.23 -2.83
N GLY A 117 3.23 15.46 -1.99
CA GLY A 117 2.87 14.09 -1.65
C GLY A 117 3.42 13.04 -2.62
N LYS A 118 4.40 13.40 -3.48
CA LYS A 118 4.99 12.47 -4.45
C LYS A 118 6.33 11.93 -3.95
N PRO A 119 6.53 10.60 -3.86
CA PRO A 119 7.84 10.01 -3.65
C PRO A 119 8.73 10.31 -4.87
N GLU A 120 9.91 10.88 -4.65
CA GLU A 120 10.81 11.22 -5.75
C GLU A 120 11.67 10.00 -6.14
N GLY A 121 11.68 9.71 -7.44
CA GLY A 121 12.49 8.60 -7.98
C GLY A 121 11.95 7.20 -7.69
N ALA A 122 10.79 7.08 -7.04
CA ALA A 122 10.18 5.80 -6.68
C ALA A 122 8.76 5.69 -7.22
N VAL A 123 8.40 4.53 -7.80
CA VAL A 123 7.02 4.14 -8.08
C VAL A 123 6.60 3.17 -6.98
N SER A 124 5.79 3.65 -6.04
CA SER A 124 5.45 2.94 -4.79
C SER A 124 4.01 2.42 -4.74
N CYS A 125 3.26 2.63 -5.83
CA CYS A 125 1.87 2.24 -5.92
C CYS A 125 1.59 1.48 -7.21
N ALA A 126 0.74 0.46 -7.15
CA ALA A 126 0.11 -0.17 -8.30
C ALA A 126 -1.41 0.00 -8.19
N VAL A 127 -2.02 0.63 -9.20
CA VAL A 127 -3.48 0.74 -9.29
C VAL A 127 -3.97 -0.33 -10.24
N ILE A 128 -4.79 -1.26 -9.73
CA ILE A 128 -5.33 -2.40 -10.48
C ILE A 128 -6.85 -2.25 -10.55
N VAL A 129 -7.40 -2.23 -11.76
CA VAL A 129 -8.82 -2.05 -12.02
C VAL A 129 -9.43 -3.34 -12.54
N ASN A 130 -10.41 -3.89 -11.83
CA ASN A 130 -11.23 -5.02 -12.27
C ASN A 130 -12.62 -4.52 -12.67
N ASP A 131 -12.92 -4.52 -13.96
CA ASP A 131 -14.27 -4.26 -14.48
C ASP A 131 -15.09 -5.56 -14.44
N LYS A 132 -16.00 -5.66 -13.47
CA LYS A 132 -16.88 -6.83 -13.24
C LYS A 132 -18.11 -6.81 -14.14
N GLY A 133 -18.26 -5.80 -15.00
CA GLY A 133 -19.41 -5.61 -15.87
C GLY A 133 -20.61 -4.96 -15.18
N ASN A 134 -21.63 -4.59 -15.99
CA ASN A 134 -22.84 -3.93 -15.50
C ASN A 134 -22.59 -2.65 -14.67
N GLY A 135 -21.51 -1.92 -14.97
CA GLY A 135 -21.12 -0.72 -14.26
C GLY A 135 -20.43 -0.95 -12.90
N LEU A 136 -20.25 -2.22 -12.49
CA LEU A 136 -19.54 -2.57 -11.27
C LEU A 136 -18.04 -2.65 -11.54
N VAL A 137 -17.26 -1.84 -10.85
CA VAL A 137 -15.80 -1.76 -10.98
C VAL A 137 -15.15 -1.75 -9.59
N ASP A 138 -14.14 -2.58 -9.43
CA ASP A 138 -13.26 -2.56 -8.26
C ASP A 138 -11.90 -1.96 -8.63
N ALA A 139 -11.45 -0.96 -7.88
CA ALA A 139 -10.13 -0.38 -8.02
C ALA A 139 -9.30 -0.64 -6.75
N PHE A 140 -8.17 -1.30 -6.93
CA PHE A 140 -7.21 -1.61 -5.88
C PHE A 140 -6.05 -0.64 -5.99
N TYR A 141 -5.74 0.07 -4.91
CA TYR A 141 -4.58 0.95 -4.77
C TYR A 141 -3.62 0.21 -3.83
N MET A 142 -2.61 -0.43 -4.40
CA MET A 142 -1.67 -1.29 -3.69
C MET A 142 -0.35 -0.56 -3.46
N TYR A 143 0.16 -0.65 -2.25
CA TYR A 143 1.27 0.12 -1.73
C TYR A 143 2.38 -0.81 -1.28
N LEU A 144 3.61 -0.56 -1.73
CA LEU A 144 4.78 -1.31 -1.27
C LEU A 144 5.54 -0.50 -0.23
N TYR A 145 5.89 -1.17 0.86
CA TYR A 145 6.92 -0.75 1.82
C TYR A 145 8.04 -1.79 1.79
N SER A 146 9.30 -1.35 1.86
CA SER A 146 10.42 -2.31 1.82
C SER A 146 10.60 -3.06 3.12
N PHE A 147 10.07 -2.55 4.22
CA PHE A 147 10.22 -3.18 5.52
C PHE A 147 9.06 -2.80 6.44
N ASP A 148 8.61 -3.78 7.17
CA ASP A 148 7.77 -3.64 8.34
C ASP A 148 8.56 -3.87 9.62
N PHE A 149 8.53 -2.90 10.54
CA PHE A 149 9.23 -3.01 11.81
C PHE A 149 8.50 -3.94 12.80
N GLY A 150 7.26 -4.29 12.53
CA GLY A 150 6.39 -4.99 13.47
C GLY A 150 6.02 -4.12 14.67
N GLY A 151 5.49 -4.73 15.71
CA GLY A 151 5.09 -4.05 16.93
C GLY A 151 6.01 -4.34 18.12
N VAL A 152 6.11 -3.37 19.05
CA VAL A 152 6.72 -3.59 20.36
C VAL A 152 5.63 -3.75 21.40
N TYR A 153 5.44 -4.98 21.86
CA TYR A 153 4.42 -5.34 22.83
C TYR A 153 5.00 -5.42 24.24
N LEU A 154 4.24 -5.00 25.24
CA LEU A 154 4.65 -5.03 26.64
C LEU A 154 6.01 -4.34 26.89
N ASP A 155 6.38 -3.33 26.09
CA ASP A 155 7.62 -2.55 26.15
C ASP A 155 8.94 -3.32 25.89
N PHE A 156 8.88 -4.62 25.60
CA PHE A 156 10.10 -5.40 25.40
C PHE A 156 10.02 -6.49 24.31
N LEU A 157 8.83 -6.79 23.82
CA LEU A 157 8.63 -7.86 22.84
C LEU A 157 8.38 -7.24 21.46
N ASN A 158 9.41 -7.26 20.60
CA ASN A 158 9.26 -6.88 19.20
C ASN A 158 8.91 -8.12 18.38
N VAL A 159 7.78 -8.11 17.70
CA VAL A 159 7.27 -9.22 16.86
C VAL A 159 6.73 -8.69 15.55
N GLY A 160 6.72 -9.55 14.53
CA GLY A 160 6.09 -9.24 13.25
C GLY A 160 7.00 -8.58 12.24
N LYS A 161 8.31 -8.39 12.51
CA LYS A 161 9.22 -7.81 11.52
C LYS A 161 9.26 -8.66 10.24
N HIS A 162 9.19 -8.00 9.11
CA HIS A 162 9.47 -8.64 7.81
C HIS A 162 9.94 -7.64 6.75
N VAL A 163 10.71 -8.14 5.81
CA VAL A 163 11.06 -7.43 4.58
C VAL A 163 9.86 -7.47 3.64
N GLY A 164 9.63 -6.36 2.94
CA GLY A 164 8.51 -6.20 2.02
C GLY A 164 7.16 -6.16 2.74
N ASP A 165 6.30 -5.27 2.33
CA ASP A 165 4.92 -5.22 2.79
C ASP A 165 4.01 -4.64 1.71
N TRP A 166 2.87 -5.31 1.47
CA TRP A 166 1.87 -4.93 0.49
C TRP A 166 0.56 -4.58 1.15
N GLU A 167 0.34 -3.30 1.35
CA GLU A 167 -0.89 -2.74 1.87
C GLU A 167 -1.79 -2.19 0.77
N GLN A 168 -3.07 -1.99 1.05
CA GLN A 168 -4.00 -1.55 0.02
C GLN A 168 -5.22 -0.79 0.56
N ASN A 169 -5.75 0.06 -0.30
CA ASN A 169 -7.16 0.43 -0.27
C ASN A 169 -7.86 -0.15 -1.50
N MET A 170 -9.10 -0.56 -1.36
CA MET A 170 -9.94 -0.98 -2.49
C MET A 170 -11.21 -0.14 -2.49
N ILE A 171 -11.58 0.42 -3.64
CA ILE A 171 -12.83 1.17 -3.81
C ILE A 171 -13.70 0.46 -4.83
N ARG A 172 -14.94 0.17 -4.43
CA ARG A 172 -15.98 -0.38 -5.30
C ARG A 172 -16.86 0.72 -5.85
N PHE A 173 -16.99 0.77 -7.16
CA PHE A 173 -17.80 1.72 -7.91
C PHE A 173 -19.01 1.04 -8.55
N GLN A 174 -20.15 1.75 -8.57
CA GLN A 174 -21.29 1.43 -9.41
C GLN A 174 -21.56 2.60 -10.36
N ASP A 175 -21.49 2.35 -11.66
CA ASP A 175 -21.70 3.37 -12.71
C ASP A 175 -20.80 4.62 -12.51
N GLY A 176 -19.55 4.41 -12.07
CA GLY A 176 -18.56 5.46 -11.79
C GLY A 176 -18.74 6.19 -10.46
N VAL A 177 -19.73 5.81 -9.65
CA VAL A 177 -19.96 6.39 -8.32
C VAL A 177 -19.40 5.44 -7.25
N PRO A 178 -18.49 5.89 -6.37
CA PRO A 178 -17.94 5.05 -5.31
C PRO A 178 -19.02 4.68 -4.29
N GLN A 179 -19.11 3.42 -3.96
CA GLN A 179 -20.10 2.88 -3.01
C GLN A 179 -19.48 2.54 -1.68
N TYR A 180 -18.36 1.83 -1.73
CA TYR A 180 -17.67 1.28 -0.57
C TYR A 180 -16.17 1.43 -0.71
N ILE A 181 -15.47 1.48 0.42
CA ILE A 181 -14.01 1.45 0.48
C ILE A 181 -13.56 0.43 1.52
N TRP A 182 -12.47 -0.28 1.21
CA TRP A 182 -11.77 -1.19 2.09
C TRP A 182 -10.41 -0.61 2.46
N TYR A 183 -10.05 -0.70 3.74
CA TYR A 183 -8.75 -0.38 4.28
C TYR A 183 -8.12 -1.65 4.80
N SER A 184 -6.94 -2.03 4.28
CA SER A 184 -6.25 -3.23 4.74
C SER A 184 -5.56 -3.01 6.07
N GLN A 185 -5.61 -4.03 6.92
CA GLN A 185 -5.00 -4.06 8.23
C GLN A 185 -4.58 -5.50 8.52
N HIS A 186 -3.30 -5.81 8.66
CA HIS A 186 -2.82 -7.18 8.84
C HIS A 186 -3.38 -8.15 7.78
N SER A 187 -3.88 -9.30 8.20
CA SER A 187 -4.54 -10.29 7.34
C SER A 187 -6.00 -9.96 7.01
N ASN A 188 -6.52 -8.82 7.46
CA ASN A 188 -7.92 -8.40 7.29
C ASN A 188 -8.02 -6.90 6.95
N GLY A 189 -8.93 -6.18 7.59
CA GLY A 189 -9.17 -4.77 7.42
C GLY A 189 -10.62 -4.37 7.68
N GLU A 190 -10.96 -3.14 7.31
CA GLU A 190 -12.26 -2.55 7.56
C GLU A 190 -12.91 -2.03 6.29
N ALA A 191 -14.21 -2.30 6.13
CA ALA A 191 -15.04 -1.80 5.05
C ALA A 191 -16.01 -0.72 5.52
N PHE A 192 -16.12 0.36 4.74
CA PHE A 192 -17.02 1.47 5.03
C PHE A 192 -17.88 1.81 3.82
N GLU A 193 -19.09 2.36 4.06
CA GLU A 193 -19.78 3.14 3.04
C GLU A 193 -18.88 4.33 2.65
N PHE A 194 -18.72 4.59 1.35
CA PHE A 194 -17.75 5.59 0.89
C PHE A 194 -18.04 7.00 1.44
N ASP A 195 -19.31 7.35 1.58
CA ASP A 195 -19.76 8.68 1.99
C ASP A 195 -19.37 9.04 3.44
N VAL A 196 -19.16 8.03 4.30
CA VAL A 196 -18.79 8.29 5.72
C VAL A 196 -17.31 8.56 5.89
N THR A 197 -16.47 8.25 4.90
CA THR A 197 -15.01 8.44 5.00
C THR A 197 -14.61 9.91 4.97
N GLY A 198 -13.55 10.25 5.69
CA GLY A 198 -12.93 11.56 5.62
C GLY A 198 -12.49 11.91 4.20
N LYS A 199 -12.63 13.18 3.80
CA LYS A 199 -12.23 13.66 2.48
C LYS A 199 -11.06 14.64 2.60
N TYR A 200 -10.07 14.49 1.72
CA TYR A 200 -8.88 15.31 1.73
C TYR A 200 -9.20 16.74 1.27
N ASN A 201 -9.01 17.72 2.16
CA ASN A 201 -9.12 19.17 1.86
C ASN A 201 -10.37 19.59 1.04
N GLY A 202 -11.50 18.92 1.25
CA GLY A 202 -12.76 19.22 0.54
C GLY A 202 -12.78 18.73 -0.92
N THR A 203 -11.89 17.82 -1.28
CA THR A 203 -11.93 17.06 -2.54
C THR A 203 -12.79 15.80 -2.37
N GLU A 204 -12.89 14.98 -3.43
CA GLU A 204 -13.57 13.68 -3.36
C GLU A 204 -12.63 12.53 -2.93
N HIS A 205 -11.33 12.79 -2.76
CA HIS A 205 -10.35 11.80 -2.36
C HIS A 205 -10.58 11.35 -0.91
N PRO A 206 -10.84 10.05 -0.65
CA PRO A 206 -10.90 9.56 0.72
C PRO A 206 -9.52 9.65 1.36
N VAL A 207 -9.50 9.84 2.67
CA VAL A 207 -8.25 9.86 3.45
C VAL A 207 -8.00 8.48 4.02
N ALA A 208 -6.76 8.03 3.91
CA ALA A 208 -6.22 6.90 4.65
C ALA A 208 -5.11 7.40 5.58
N TYR A 209 -4.87 6.69 6.66
CA TYR A 209 -3.83 6.99 7.63
C TYR A 209 -2.93 5.77 7.76
N SER A 210 -1.63 5.94 7.51
CA SER A 210 -0.63 4.90 7.74
C SER A 210 -0.23 4.90 9.21
N ALA A 211 -0.26 3.74 9.85
CA ALA A 211 0.10 3.59 11.25
C ALA A 211 1.62 3.73 11.48
N ASN A 212 2.00 4.02 12.72
CA ASN A 212 3.40 4.23 13.13
C ASN A 212 4.06 2.90 13.50
N GLY A 213 5.03 2.45 12.71
CA GLY A 213 6.00 1.41 13.11
C GLY A 213 5.45 0.00 13.31
N THR A 214 4.15 -0.15 13.36
CA THR A 214 3.44 -1.43 13.48
C THR A 214 2.72 -1.69 12.18
N LEU A 215 3.39 -2.16 11.15
CA LEU A 215 2.82 -2.34 9.82
C LEU A 215 2.20 -1.03 9.28
N PRO A 216 2.43 -0.63 8.05
CA PRO A 216 1.83 0.60 7.51
C PRO A 216 0.34 0.42 7.21
N PHE A 217 -0.44 -0.04 8.19
CA PHE A 217 -1.89 -0.27 8.02
C PHE A 217 -2.60 0.97 7.53
N MET A 218 -3.53 0.74 6.63
CA MET A 218 -4.37 1.79 6.09
C MET A 218 -5.62 1.93 6.96
N LEU A 219 -5.64 2.92 7.85
CA LEU A 219 -6.74 3.19 8.76
C LEU A 219 -7.63 4.32 8.26
N SER A 220 -8.89 4.31 8.67
CA SER A 220 -9.91 5.26 8.20
C SER A 220 -9.96 6.55 9.01
N SER A 221 -9.36 6.57 10.20
CA SER A 221 -9.36 7.71 11.13
C SER A 221 -8.01 7.90 11.82
N THR A 222 -7.85 9.01 12.56
CA THR A 222 -6.70 9.26 13.43
C THR A 222 -6.99 8.80 14.84
N GLY A 223 -5.95 8.38 15.55
CA GLY A 223 -6.01 7.99 16.96
C GLY A 223 -5.32 6.67 17.22
N ASP A 224 -5.62 6.11 18.35
CA ASP A 224 -5.14 4.79 18.76
C ASP A 224 -6.21 3.77 18.39
N HIS A 225 -5.85 2.82 17.56
CA HIS A 225 -6.72 1.74 17.11
C HIS A 225 -6.25 0.45 17.80
N ALA A 226 -7.05 -0.02 18.72
CA ALA A 226 -6.74 -1.24 19.47
C ALA A 226 -7.32 -2.47 18.76
N HIS A 227 -6.49 -3.48 18.53
CA HIS A 227 -6.91 -4.72 17.92
C HIS A 227 -6.76 -5.92 18.86
N ALA A 228 -7.75 -6.83 18.82
CA ALA A 228 -7.52 -8.19 19.29
C ALA A 228 -6.77 -8.95 18.19
N ILE A 229 -5.82 -9.77 18.59
CA ILE A 229 -5.07 -10.60 17.65
C ILE A 229 -6.00 -11.69 17.07
N PRO A 230 -6.14 -11.81 15.76
CA PRO A 230 -6.03 -10.81 14.70
C PRO A 230 -7.40 -10.20 14.35
N ASN A 231 -7.48 -8.89 14.15
CA ASN A 231 -8.57 -8.21 13.44
C ASN A 231 -9.94 -8.12 14.11
N LEU A 232 -9.97 -8.01 15.41
CA LEU A 232 -11.16 -7.59 16.13
C LEU A 232 -10.80 -6.34 16.91
N ASP A 233 -11.35 -5.19 16.50
CA ASP A 233 -11.26 -3.96 17.30
C ASP A 233 -11.90 -4.22 18.65
N LEU A 234 -11.15 -4.04 19.71
CA LEU A 234 -11.61 -4.11 21.08
C LEU A 234 -11.31 -2.80 21.78
N ASP A 235 -12.18 -2.40 22.69
CA ASP A 235 -11.98 -1.20 23.52
C ASP A 235 -10.68 -1.24 24.36
N ASP A 236 -10.09 -2.43 24.55
CA ASP A 236 -8.80 -2.67 25.22
C ASP A 236 -8.04 -3.78 24.47
N GLY A 237 -7.34 -3.44 23.38
CA GLY A 237 -6.50 -4.37 22.59
C GLY A 237 -5.09 -4.50 23.16
N ILE A 238 -4.41 -5.62 22.83
CA ILE A 238 -2.98 -5.80 23.14
C ILE A 238 -2.10 -5.13 22.07
N VAL A 239 -2.65 -4.95 20.87
CA VAL A 239 -2.00 -4.34 19.72
C VAL A 239 -2.66 -3.00 19.46
N GLU A 240 -1.90 -1.93 19.49
CA GLU A 240 -2.38 -0.58 19.21
C GLU A 240 -1.65 -0.03 17.99
N ASP A 241 -2.43 0.38 16.99
CA ASP A 241 -1.94 1.11 15.83
C ASP A 241 -2.17 2.60 16.03
N HIS A 242 -1.09 3.36 16.03
CA HIS A 242 -1.13 4.79 16.24
C HIS A 242 -1.14 5.53 14.91
N THR A 243 -2.17 6.31 14.65
CA THR A 243 -2.28 7.14 13.45
C THR A 243 -2.39 8.61 13.76
N GLU A 244 -1.87 9.43 12.88
CA GLU A 244 -1.98 10.88 12.99
C GLU A 244 -2.09 11.54 11.61
N LYS A 245 -2.39 12.84 11.63
CA LYS A 245 -2.43 13.67 10.44
C LYS A 245 -1.03 14.25 10.14
N GLY A 246 -0.11 13.39 9.75
CA GLY A 246 1.26 13.77 9.40
C GLY A 246 1.45 14.12 7.92
N PRO A 247 2.67 13.91 7.36
CA PRO A 247 2.97 14.20 5.96
C PRO A 247 2.00 13.54 4.98
N ILE A 248 1.78 14.17 3.84
CA ILE A 248 0.87 13.66 2.82
C ILE A 248 1.64 12.78 1.83
N TRP A 249 1.04 11.68 1.44
CA TRP A 249 1.39 10.90 0.28
C TRP A 249 0.16 10.76 -0.63
N ASP A 250 0.31 11.17 -1.90
CA ASP A 250 -0.67 10.90 -2.96
C ASP A 250 -0.11 9.78 -3.84
N PRO A 251 -0.57 8.52 -3.65
CA PRO A 251 -0.02 7.36 -4.35
C PRO A 251 -0.12 7.47 -5.87
N THR A 252 -1.12 8.20 -6.36
CA THR A 252 -1.37 8.33 -7.80
C THR A 252 -0.39 9.23 -8.53
N LEU A 253 0.42 10.01 -7.80
CA LEU A 253 1.47 10.84 -8.41
C LEU A 253 2.69 10.03 -8.85
N SER A 254 2.82 8.78 -8.36
CA SER A 254 3.88 7.85 -8.76
C SER A 254 3.37 6.41 -8.67
N ALA A 255 2.62 5.98 -9.69
CA ALA A 255 1.98 4.67 -9.73
C ALA A 255 2.08 3.99 -11.09
N TYR A 256 2.07 2.68 -11.09
CA TYR A 256 1.75 1.85 -12.25
C TYR A 256 0.24 1.61 -12.30
N TYR A 257 -0.31 1.51 -13.52
CA TYR A 257 -1.75 1.35 -13.72
C TYR A 257 -2.04 0.14 -14.59
N TYR A 258 -2.99 -0.70 -14.13
CA TYR A 258 -3.34 -1.95 -14.78
C TYR A 258 -4.84 -2.17 -14.80
N SER A 259 -5.32 -2.82 -15.87
CA SER A 259 -6.59 -3.52 -15.84
C SER A 259 -6.35 -5.01 -15.51
N TYR A 260 -7.29 -5.61 -14.80
CA TYR A 260 -7.30 -7.04 -14.50
C TYR A 260 -8.56 -7.68 -15.11
N ASN A 261 -8.38 -8.80 -15.78
CA ASN A 261 -9.49 -9.60 -16.30
C ASN A 261 -9.61 -10.87 -15.46
N ALA A 262 -10.64 -10.95 -14.62
CA ALA A 262 -10.85 -12.05 -13.70
C ALA A 262 -11.14 -13.39 -14.41
N SER A 263 -11.77 -13.38 -15.58
CA SER A 263 -12.11 -14.63 -16.31
C SER A 263 -10.90 -15.33 -16.92
N SER A 264 -9.84 -14.58 -17.23
CA SER A 264 -8.58 -15.10 -17.80
C SER A 264 -7.40 -14.96 -16.83
N GLU A 265 -7.60 -14.34 -15.69
CA GLU A 265 -6.57 -14.01 -14.69
C GLU A 265 -5.38 -13.24 -15.29
N THR A 266 -5.67 -12.28 -16.19
CA THR A 266 -4.65 -11.55 -16.92
C THR A 266 -4.65 -10.07 -16.60
N PHE A 267 -3.43 -9.49 -16.55
CA PHE A 267 -3.21 -8.07 -16.42
C PHE A 267 -2.88 -7.42 -17.77
N ALA A 268 -3.34 -6.20 -17.96
CA ALA A 268 -2.90 -5.35 -19.05
C ALA A 268 -2.56 -3.95 -18.53
N ALA A 269 -1.41 -3.43 -18.93
CA ALA A 269 -0.98 -2.10 -18.50
C ALA A 269 -1.75 -0.99 -19.22
N TYR A 270 -2.08 0.07 -18.49
CA TYR A 270 -2.43 1.34 -19.08
C TYR A 270 -1.12 2.10 -19.36
N GLY A 271 -0.69 2.09 -20.61
CA GLY A 271 0.58 2.69 -21.04
C GLY A 271 1.57 1.68 -21.59
N ASN A 272 2.30 2.09 -22.64
CA ASN A 272 3.08 1.15 -23.48
C ASN A 272 4.41 0.68 -22.84
N SER A 273 4.88 1.29 -21.76
CA SER A 273 6.16 0.98 -21.13
C SER A 273 6.06 0.51 -19.69
N THR A 274 4.85 0.23 -19.20
CA THR A 274 4.62 -0.25 -17.84
C THR A 274 4.87 -1.75 -17.77
N PRO A 275 5.79 -2.24 -16.92
CA PRO A 275 6.06 -3.67 -16.77
C PRO A 275 4.84 -4.40 -16.21
N VAL A 276 4.57 -5.62 -16.68
CA VAL A 276 3.40 -6.43 -16.28
C VAL A 276 3.81 -7.76 -15.67
N ASP A 277 4.96 -8.30 -16.05
CA ASP A 277 5.42 -9.64 -15.68
C ASP A 277 5.43 -9.88 -14.18
N TRP A 278 5.89 -8.91 -13.40
CA TRP A 278 6.00 -9.00 -11.96
C TRP A 278 4.68 -9.26 -11.21
N LEU A 279 3.56 -8.86 -11.81
CA LEU A 279 2.22 -9.10 -11.25
C LEU A 279 1.83 -10.57 -11.23
N TYR A 280 2.50 -11.42 -12.02
CA TYR A 280 2.29 -12.86 -12.06
C TYR A 280 3.19 -13.64 -11.10
N PHE A 281 4.09 -12.98 -10.38
CA PHE A 281 4.90 -13.62 -9.36
C PHE A 281 4.02 -14.10 -8.19
N LYS A 282 4.15 -15.38 -7.84
CA LYS A 282 3.31 -16.07 -6.85
C LYS A 282 3.93 -16.15 -5.46
N GLY A 283 5.22 -15.92 -5.38
CA GLY A 283 5.97 -16.03 -4.12
C GLY A 283 5.80 -14.82 -3.21
N ASN A 284 6.63 -14.77 -2.20
CA ASN A 284 6.61 -13.80 -1.13
C ASN A 284 7.58 -12.65 -1.41
N TRP A 285 7.19 -11.42 -1.11
CA TRP A 285 7.95 -10.18 -1.38
C TRP A 285 8.91 -9.79 -0.25
N GLY A 286 9.35 -10.77 0.54
CA GLY A 286 10.30 -10.55 1.62
C GLY A 286 10.90 -11.86 2.13
N ASP A 287 11.54 -11.77 3.28
CA ASP A 287 12.25 -12.91 3.90
C ASP A 287 11.29 -14.04 4.24
N GLU A 288 11.80 -15.28 4.14
CA GLU A 288 11.23 -16.43 4.83
C GLU A 288 11.46 -16.25 6.34
N GLN A 289 10.46 -16.59 7.17
CA GLN A 289 10.60 -16.54 8.62
C GLN A 289 11.88 -17.23 9.06
N TYR A 290 12.70 -16.53 9.83
CA TYR A 290 13.96 -17.08 10.32
C TYR A 290 13.70 -18.30 11.19
N ARG A 291 14.59 -19.30 11.09
CA ARG A 291 14.50 -20.54 11.88
C ARG A 291 14.69 -20.23 13.36
N ASP A 292 14.08 -21.02 14.24
CA ASP A 292 14.25 -20.89 15.70
C ASP A 292 15.72 -21.04 16.15
N SER A 293 16.55 -21.68 15.32
CA SER A 293 18.00 -21.83 15.57
C SER A 293 18.80 -20.60 15.16
N ASP A 294 18.21 -19.62 14.51
CA ASP A 294 18.87 -18.37 14.13
C ASP A 294 19.01 -17.45 15.34
N ASP A 295 20.20 -16.88 15.53
CA ASP A 295 20.50 -15.99 16.67
C ASP A 295 19.65 -14.70 16.65
N LEU A 296 19.15 -14.29 15.49
CA LEU A 296 18.29 -13.12 15.31
C LEU A 296 16.83 -13.40 15.67
N GLN A 297 16.39 -14.67 15.57
CA GLN A 297 15.01 -15.07 15.82
C GLN A 297 14.71 -15.20 17.30
N LYS A 298 13.55 -14.72 17.70
CA LYS A 298 12.97 -14.90 19.03
C LYS A 298 11.48 -15.03 18.91
N CYS A 299 10.94 -16.18 19.28
CA CYS A 299 9.51 -16.40 19.34
C CYS A 299 9.01 -16.37 20.80
N PHE A 300 7.85 -15.79 21.02
CA PHE A 300 7.24 -15.71 22.35
C PHE A 300 6.43 -16.97 22.62
N LEU A 301 6.83 -17.73 23.64
CA LEU A 301 6.16 -18.98 24.07
C LEU A 301 6.01 -20.05 22.98
N ASP A 302 6.90 -20.07 22.00
CA ASP A 302 6.80 -20.97 20.83
C ASP A 302 5.42 -20.89 20.14
N ILE A 303 4.78 -19.72 20.21
CA ILE A 303 3.52 -19.47 19.51
C ILE A 303 3.84 -18.96 18.11
N ASP A 304 3.39 -19.72 17.12
CA ASP A 304 3.48 -19.34 15.71
C ASP A 304 2.82 -17.96 15.48
N GLY A 305 3.51 -17.10 14.74
CA GLY A 305 3.07 -15.71 14.51
C GLY A 305 3.47 -14.71 15.59
N LEU A 306 4.02 -15.15 16.75
CA LEU A 306 4.58 -14.25 17.77
C LEU A 306 6.11 -14.30 17.76
N CYS A 307 6.71 -14.33 16.59
CA CYS A 307 8.15 -14.31 16.38
C CYS A 307 8.63 -12.91 16.00
N LYS A 308 9.88 -12.60 16.31
CA LYS A 308 10.50 -11.32 15.95
C LYS A 308 10.49 -11.10 14.45
N TYR A 309 10.87 -12.12 13.68
CA TYR A 309 10.80 -12.13 12.23
C TYR A 309 9.73 -13.09 11.75
N THR A 310 8.89 -12.63 10.83
CA THR A 310 7.83 -13.40 10.18
C THR A 310 8.06 -13.43 8.67
N ASN A 311 7.26 -14.21 7.96
CA ASN A 311 7.31 -14.25 6.50
C ASN A 311 6.94 -12.91 5.89
N GLY A 312 7.66 -12.51 4.85
CA GLY A 312 7.21 -11.46 3.95
C GLY A 312 5.87 -11.82 3.28
N PRO A 313 5.07 -10.82 2.88
CA PRO A 313 3.74 -11.06 2.31
C PRO A 313 3.80 -11.50 0.85
N THR A 314 2.72 -12.11 0.39
CA THR A 314 2.46 -12.33 -1.04
C THR A 314 2.15 -11.01 -1.76
N GLY A 315 2.42 -10.97 -3.07
CA GLY A 315 2.21 -9.79 -3.90
C GLY A 315 0.75 -9.54 -4.32
N PRO A 316 0.54 -8.58 -5.24
CA PRO A 316 -0.80 -8.16 -5.69
C PRO A 316 -1.68 -9.27 -6.26
N LEU A 317 -1.10 -10.30 -6.89
CA LEU A 317 -1.85 -11.41 -7.48
C LEU A 317 -2.71 -12.14 -6.44
N ASP A 318 -2.20 -12.30 -5.22
CA ASP A 318 -2.85 -13.06 -4.14
C ASP A 318 -3.82 -12.20 -3.29
N LYS A 319 -4.07 -10.96 -3.68
CA LYS A 319 -4.94 -10.04 -2.92
C LYS A 319 -6.43 -10.14 -3.30
N GLN A 320 -6.86 -11.27 -3.89
CA GLN A 320 -8.26 -11.55 -4.27
C GLN A 320 -8.89 -10.42 -5.10
N LEU A 321 -8.32 -10.19 -6.29
CA LEU A 321 -8.73 -9.10 -7.19
C LEU A 321 -10.16 -9.27 -7.77
N ASP A 322 -10.75 -10.44 -7.64
CA ASP A 322 -12.14 -10.73 -8.07
C ASP A 322 -13.07 -11.04 -6.88
N ARG A 323 -12.99 -10.22 -5.83
CA ARG A 323 -13.82 -10.36 -4.62
C ARG A 323 -15.32 -10.29 -4.95
N GLU A 324 -16.12 -11.15 -4.34
CA GLU A 324 -17.57 -11.03 -4.41
C GLU A 324 -18.07 -9.81 -3.61
N GLU A 325 -17.61 -9.68 -2.38
CA GLU A 325 -17.87 -8.53 -1.51
C GLU A 325 -16.67 -7.55 -1.54
N VAL A 326 -16.81 -6.40 -0.89
CA VAL A 326 -15.73 -5.41 -0.79
C VAL A 326 -14.60 -5.89 0.13
N CYS A 327 -14.91 -6.71 1.13
CA CYS A 327 -13.94 -7.40 1.97
C CYS A 327 -13.34 -8.61 1.24
N PRO A 328 -12.11 -9.03 1.57
CA PRO A 328 -11.59 -10.30 1.12
C PRO A 328 -12.37 -11.47 1.74
N ASP A 329 -12.46 -12.59 1.02
CA ASP A 329 -13.00 -13.84 1.55
C ASP A 329 -11.93 -14.56 2.38
N ASN A 330 -11.93 -14.31 3.68
CA ASN A 330 -11.02 -14.90 4.67
C ASN A 330 -11.77 -15.67 5.77
N GLY A 331 -13.05 -15.99 5.53
CA GLY A 331 -13.91 -16.68 6.49
C GLY A 331 -14.51 -15.77 7.57
N ILE A 332 -14.24 -14.48 7.52
CA ILE A 332 -14.83 -13.47 8.42
C ILE A 332 -15.94 -12.73 7.66
N PRO A 333 -17.15 -12.55 8.24
CA PRO A 333 -18.22 -11.80 7.58
C PRO A 333 -17.80 -10.38 7.22
N CYS A 334 -18.11 -9.93 6.01
CA CYS A 334 -17.88 -8.56 5.59
C CYS A 334 -18.85 -7.62 6.30
N ILE A 335 -18.33 -6.75 7.16
CA ILE A 335 -19.11 -5.76 7.90
C ILE A 335 -18.92 -4.40 7.25
N LEU A 336 -19.99 -3.88 6.62
CA LEU A 336 -19.98 -2.53 6.06
C LEU A 336 -20.35 -1.52 7.13
N ARG A 337 -19.38 -0.73 7.54
CA ARG A 337 -19.53 0.28 8.58
C ARG A 337 -20.12 1.57 8.01
N LYS A 338 -20.97 2.21 8.81
CA LYS A 338 -21.66 3.48 8.47
C LYS A 338 -21.14 4.67 9.27
N GLU A 339 -20.18 4.45 10.11
CA GLU A 339 -19.54 5.44 10.97
C GLU A 339 -18.04 5.13 11.01
N LEU A 340 -17.21 6.18 11.06
CA LEU A 340 -15.79 6.04 11.36
C LEU A 340 -15.67 5.82 12.87
N GLY A 341 -14.80 4.93 13.25
CA GLY A 341 -14.47 4.74 14.64
C GLY A 341 -12.96 4.54 14.80
N PRO A 342 -12.42 4.77 16.00
CA PRO A 342 -11.24 4.06 16.38
C PRO A 342 -11.60 2.60 16.49
#